data_2a2858c9596e87db351fc49098f1e267
#
_entry.id   2a2858c9596e87db351fc49098f1e267
#
_cell.length_a   1.000
_cell.length_b   1.000
_cell.length_c   1.000
_cell.angle_alpha   90.00
_cell.angle_beta   90.00
_cell.angle_gamma   90.00
#
_symmetry.space_group_name_H-M   'P 1'
#
loop_
_entity.id
_entity.type
_entity.pdbx_description
1 polymer ?
#
loop_
_entity_poly.entity_id
_entity_poly.type
_entity_poly.pdbx_seq_one_letter_code
_entity_poly.pdbx_strand_id
1 'polypeptide(L)'
;MLFRSRKNQSALPGMGLTTAIAVISGVLCWFWLGSGRANPFKPTAPDVSDLTEVEEPEVAGALTTMNPSDTLRAPFREGKDGGCRRPLAWVSLVSAPGEPPSRIRLISGTYYSPVFEVSATPVRVAIPFPAPYETGRGTLTALDVGGSATISLLPTWRVSAQDGRTTRVVTWHPVKNCSPRNE
;
A
#
# COMPACT_ATOMS: atom_id res chain seq x y z
N MET A 1 -26.78 -55.56 72.39
CA MET A 1 -26.32 -54.17 72.51
C MET A 1 -26.09 -53.62 71.10
N LEU A 2 -26.92 -52.71 70.67
CA LEU A 2 -26.93 -52.14 69.33
C LEU A 2 -26.17 -50.79 69.34
N PHE A 3 -25.09 -50.67 68.59
CA PHE A 3 -24.43 -49.39 68.30
C PHE A 3 -24.83 -48.93 66.93
N ARG A 4 -25.62 -47.87 66.85
CA ARG A 4 -26.10 -47.22 65.66
C ARG A 4 -25.12 -46.09 65.33
N SER A 5 -24.29 -46.29 64.32
CA SER A 5 -23.39 -45.26 63.80
C SER A 5 -24.19 -44.30 62.88
N ARG A 6 -24.34 -43.05 63.27
CA ARG A 6 -24.85 -41.96 62.40
C ARG A 6 -23.76 -41.41 61.59
N LYS A 7 -23.86 -41.61 60.30
CA LYS A 7 -23.06 -40.85 59.31
C LYS A 7 -23.71 -39.48 59.12
N ASN A 8 -23.05 -38.44 59.61
CA ASN A 8 -23.35 -37.06 59.23
C ASN A 8 -22.70 -36.80 57.90
N GLN A 9 -23.48 -36.71 56.83
CA GLN A 9 -23.08 -36.13 55.59
C GLN A 9 -23.55 -34.66 55.61
N SER A 10 -22.64 -33.75 55.96
CA SER A 10 -22.80 -32.33 55.71
C SER A 10 -22.29 -32.07 54.30
N ALA A 11 -23.18 -32.15 53.32
CA ALA A 11 -22.93 -31.62 51.97
C ALA A 11 -22.83 -30.10 52.05
N LEU A 12 -21.68 -29.58 51.70
CA LEU A 12 -21.45 -28.13 51.49
C LEU A 12 -22.01 -27.73 50.13
N PRO A 13 -23.17 -27.03 50.06
CA PRO A 13 -23.75 -26.64 48.76
C PRO A 13 -23.10 -25.39 48.14
N GLY A 14 -22.03 -24.89 48.73
CA GLY A 14 -21.43 -23.62 48.30
C GLY A 14 -20.34 -23.70 47.22
N MET A 15 -19.70 -24.89 47.06
CA MET A 15 -18.54 -25.01 46.21
C MET A 15 -18.84 -25.15 44.70
N GLY A 16 -20.05 -25.59 44.34
CA GLY A 16 -20.44 -25.80 42.96
C GLY A 16 -20.83 -24.48 42.22
N LEU A 17 -21.35 -23.53 42.97
CA LEU A 17 -21.84 -22.28 42.36
C LEU A 17 -20.68 -21.32 42.00
N THR A 18 -19.69 -21.25 42.85
CA THR A 18 -18.51 -20.38 42.62
C THR A 18 -17.62 -20.86 41.46
N THR A 19 -17.46 -22.17 41.29
CA THR A 19 -16.72 -22.73 40.13
C THR A 19 -17.47 -22.53 38.82
N ALA A 20 -18.80 -22.64 38.79
CA ALA A 20 -19.62 -22.41 37.61
C ALA A 20 -19.51 -20.92 37.14
N ILE A 21 -19.56 -19.97 38.06
CA ILE A 21 -19.44 -18.54 37.75
C ILE A 21 -18.06 -18.21 37.23
N ALA A 22 -16.98 -18.77 37.76
CA ALA A 22 -15.61 -18.54 37.31
C ALA A 22 -15.38 -19.09 35.89
N VAL A 23 -15.93 -20.25 35.55
CA VAL A 23 -15.82 -20.84 34.20
C VAL A 23 -16.60 -20.02 33.19
N ILE A 24 -17.81 -19.59 33.49
CA ILE A 24 -18.65 -18.78 32.61
C ILE A 24 -18.00 -17.40 32.37
N SER A 25 -17.44 -16.78 33.40
CA SER A 25 -16.71 -15.51 33.27
C SER A 25 -15.46 -15.64 32.43
N GLY A 26 -14.71 -16.73 32.59
CA GLY A 26 -13.51 -17.00 31.79
C GLY A 26 -13.80 -17.22 30.31
N VAL A 27 -14.86 -18.00 29.99
CA VAL A 27 -15.29 -18.24 28.60
C VAL A 27 -15.82 -16.96 27.97
N LEU A 28 -16.59 -16.14 28.68
CA LEU A 28 -17.05 -14.85 28.19
C LEU A 28 -15.90 -13.87 27.97
N CYS A 29 -14.91 -13.82 28.85
CA CYS A 29 -13.71 -12.99 28.63
C CYS A 29 -12.91 -13.47 27.44
N TRP A 30 -12.77 -14.78 27.23
CA TRP A 30 -12.05 -15.29 26.07
C TRP A 30 -12.82 -15.07 24.76
N PHE A 31 -14.14 -15.20 24.78
CA PHE A 31 -14.96 -14.85 23.61
C PHE A 31 -14.88 -13.35 23.29
N TRP A 32 -14.76 -12.49 24.29
CA TRP A 32 -14.59 -11.05 24.11
C TRP A 32 -13.17 -10.65 23.65
N LEU A 33 -12.14 -11.33 24.12
CA LEU A 33 -10.75 -11.09 23.77
C LEU A 33 -10.31 -11.86 22.50
N GLY A 34 -10.92 -13.02 22.25
CA GLY A 34 -10.59 -13.88 21.11
C GLY A 34 -11.45 -13.67 19.87
N SER A 35 -12.66 -13.10 20.00
CA SER A 35 -13.37 -12.62 18.82
C SER A 35 -12.66 -11.37 18.36
N GLY A 36 -11.83 -11.54 17.32
CA GLY A 36 -11.07 -10.46 16.66
C GLY A 36 -12.01 -9.33 16.27
N ARG A 37 -12.30 -8.47 17.24
CA ARG A 37 -12.83 -7.16 16.94
C ARG A 37 -11.84 -6.55 16.00
N ALA A 38 -12.27 -6.40 14.76
CA ALA A 38 -11.59 -5.56 13.81
C ALA A 38 -11.17 -4.31 14.58
N ASN A 39 -9.87 -4.14 14.74
CA ASN A 39 -9.30 -3.06 15.54
C ASN A 39 -9.84 -1.77 14.92
N PRO A 40 -10.77 -1.01 15.53
CA PRO A 40 -11.35 0.18 14.93
C PRO A 40 -10.29 1.27 14.72
N PHE A 41 -9.10 1.06 15.26
CA PHE A 41 -7.89 1.85 15.09
C PHE A 41 -6.83 1.13 14.25
N LYS A 42 -7.20 0.29 13.26
CA LYS A 42 -6.22 0.01 12.22
C LYS A 42 -5.97 1.38 11.56
N PRO A 43 -4.78 1.99 11.77
CA PRO A 43 -4.49 3.24 11.10
C PRO A 43 -4.55 2.92 9.61
N THR A 44 -5.60 3.38 8.95
CA THR A 44 -5.67 3.35 7.49
C THR A 44 -4.44 4.15 7.08
N ALA A 45 -3.46 3.48 6.49
CA ALA A 45 -2.30 4.17 5.94
C ALA A 45 -2.86 5.34 5.12
N PRO A 46 -2.34 6.55 5.28
CA PRO A 46 -2.91 7.69 4.58
C PRO A 46 -2.94 7.35 3.09
N ASP A 47 -4.11 7.50 2.46
CA ASP A 47 -4.30 7.23 1.03
C ASP A 47 -3.53 8.21 0.14
N VAL A 48 -2.62 8.96 0.72
CA VAL A 48 -1.76 9.96 0.10
C VAL A 48 -0.30 9.55 0.27
N SER A 49 0.47 9.64 -0.79
CA SER A 49 1.91 9.34 -0.78
C SER A 49 2.68 10.41 -1.56
N ASP A 50 3.92 10.66 -1.15
CA ASP A 50 4.78 11.62 -1.83
C ASP A 50 5.58 10.96 -2.96
N LEU A 51 5.69 11.68 -4.08
CA LEU A 51 6.56 11.34 -5.20
C LEU A 51 7.89 12.07 -5.07
N THR A 52 8.96 11.32 -5.28
CA THR A 52 10.33 11.87 -5.33
C THR A 52 10.68 12.22 -6.77
N GLU A 53 11.02 13.47 -7.02
CA GLU A 53 11.42 13.94 -8.35
C GLU A 53 12.74 13.32 -8.79
N VAL A 54 12.86 13.06 -10.10
CA VAL A 54 14.09 12.62 -10.74
C VAL A 54 15.01 13.83 -10.92
N GLU A 55 16.20 13.78 -10.35
CA GLU A 55 17.19 14.84 -10.49
C GLU A 55 17.71 14.92 -11.94
N GLU A 56 18.15 16.13 -12.36
CA GLU A 56 18.60 16.41 -13.73
C GLU A 56 19.62 15.39 -14.27
N PRO A 57 20.68 15.02 -13.55
CA PRO A 57 21.67 14.07 -14.07
C PRO A 57 21.13 12.65 -14.25
N GLU A 58 20.04 12.28 -13.56
CA GLU A 58 19.43 10.94 -13.62
C GLU A 58 18.39 10.81 -14.76
N VAL A 59 17.97 11.90 -15.38
CA VAL A 59 16.87 11.92 -16.36
C VAL A 59 17.12 10.98 -17.54
N ALA A 60 18.33 10.98 -18.08
CA ALA A 60 18.67 10.09 -19.21
C ALA A 60 18.47 8.61 -18.81
N GLY A 61 18.90 8.23 -17.62
CA GLY A 61 18.69 6.89 -17.07
C GLY A 61 17.20 6.60 -16.80
N ALA A 62 16.48 7.57 -16.24
CA ALA A 62 15.06 7.45 -15.96
C ALA A 62 14.25 7.16 -17.23
N LEU A 63 14.55 7.84 -18.31
CA LEU A 63 13.87 7.66 -19.59
C LEU A 63 14.07 6.25 -20.19
N THR A 64 15.13 5.54 -19.86
CA THR A 64 15.34 4.17 -20.33
C THR A 64 14.38 3.17 -19.69
N THR A 65 13.89 3.47 -18.51
CA THR A 65 12.92 2.62 -17.77
C THR A 65 11.47 2.82 -18.21
N MET A 66 11.22 3.89 -18.97
CA MET A 66 9.89 4.21 -19.49
C MET A 66 9.56 3.44 -20.77
N ASN A 67 8.33 3.58 -21.24
CA ASN A 67 7.93 2.99 -22.53
C ASN A 67 8.85 3.50 -23.67
N PRO A 68 9.35 2.61 -24.56
CA PRO A 68 10.35 2.94 -25.57
C PRO A 68 9.90 3.91 -26.67
N SER A 69 8.63 4.30 -26.74
CA SER A 69 8.14 5.24 -27.75
C SER A 69 8.84 6.61 -27.65
N ASP A 70 9.60 6.99 -28.67
CA ASP A 70 10.34 8.27 -28.70
C ASP A 70 9.41 9.48 -28.63
N THR A 71 8.23 9.39 -29.20
CA THR A 71 7.20 10.44 -29.12
C THR A 71 6.75 10.71 -27.69
N LEU A 72 6.71 9.68 -26.85
CA LEU A 72 6.38 9.82 -25.42
C LEU A 72 7.56 10.34 -24.60
N ARG A 73 8.80 10.14 -25.06
CA ARG A 73 10.01 10.56 -24.33
C ARG A 73 10.40 12.01 -24.60
N ALA A 74 10.10 12.51 -25.80
CA ALA A 74 10.52 13.85 -26.23
C ALA A 74 10.17 14.97 -25.23
N PRO A 75 8.94 15.03 -24.67
CA PRO A 75 8.57 16.06 -23.71
C PRO A 75 9.34 16.01 -22.37
N PHE A 76 10.05 14.91 -22.10
CA PHE A 76 10.79 14.71 -20.84
C PHE A 76 12.29 14.87 -21.00
N ARG A 77 12.81 14.91 -22.26
CA ARG A 77 14.25 15.07 -22.54
C ARG A 77 14.69 16.53 -22.43
N GLU A 78 13.95 17.39 -23.06
CA GLU A 78 14.28 18.81 -23.12
C GLU A 78 13.01 19.65 -23.08
N GLY A 79 13.04 20.72 -22.33
CA GLY A 79 12.08 21.78 -22.50
C GLY A 79 12.36 22.43 -23.87
N LYS A 80 11.50 22.17 -24.85
CA LYS A 80 11.59 22.82 -26.16
C LYS A 80 11.55 24.34 -25.95
N ASP A 81 12.53 25.04 -26.46
CA ASP A 81 12.61 26.51 -26.48
C ASP A 81 12.61 27.18 -25.08
N GLY A 82 13.37 26.63 -24.12
CA GLY A 82 13.47 27.19 -22.76
C GLY A 82 12.21 26.94 -21.91
N GLY A 83 11.32 26.06 -22.36
CA GLY A 83 10.19 25.58 -21.60
C GLY A 83 10.60 24.56 -20.52
N CYS A 84 9.81 24.44 -19.48
CA CYS A 84 10.01 23.43 -18.45
C CYS A 84 9.93 22.03 -19.01
N ARG A 85 10.90 21.21 -18.65
CA ARG A 85 10.81 19.76 -18.80
C ARG A 85 9.66 19.22 -17.97
N ARG A 86 8.92 18.27 -18.51
CA ARG A 86 7.90 17.57 -17.72
C ARG A 86 8.59 16.78 -16.60
N PRO A 87 8.15 16.92 -15.35
CA PRO A 87 8.79 16.27 -14.21
C PRO A 87 8.55 14.76 -14.24
N LEU A 88 9.58 14.03 -13.83
CA LEU A 88 9.57 12.58 -13.65
C LEU A 88 9.73 12.24 -12.17
N ALA A 89 9.11 11.15 -11.75
CA ALA A 89 9.29 10.59 -10.41
C ALA A 89 9.96 9.22 -10.49
N TRP A 90 10.79 8.92 -9.48
CA TRP A 90 11.27 7.59 -9.23
C TRP A 90 10.30 6.80 -8.37
N VAL A 91 10.06 5.56 -8.77
CA VAL A 91 9.26 4.57 -8.04
C VAL A 91 10.03 3.26 -8.02
N SER A 92 10.12 2.63 -6.87
CA SER A 92 10.69 1.28 -6.75
C SER A 92 9.57 0.26 -6.55
N LEU A 93 9.65 -0.85 -7.28
CA LEU A 93 8.69 -1.93 -7.27
C LEU A 93 9.37 -3.17 -6.70
N VAL A 94 8.72 -3.85 -5.75
CA VAL A 94 9.23 -5.07 -5.12
C VAL A 94 8.07 -5.99 -4.77
N SER A 95 8.20 -7.30 -4.99
CA SER A 95 7.24 -8.28 -4.46
C SER A 95 7.54 -8.60 -3.00
N ALA A 96 6.52 -9.09 -2.28
CA ALA A 96 6.73 -9.51 -0.91
C ALA A 96 7.67 -10.73 -0.85
N PRO A 97 8.48 -10.85 0.22
CA PRO A 97 9.34 -12.01 0.38
C PRO A 97 8.53 -13.32 0.41
N GLY A 98 8.95 -14.30 -0.39
CA GLY A 98 8.27 -15.60 -0.49
C GLY A 98 7.05 -15.63 -1.42
N GLU A 99 6.65 -14.50 -1.99
CA GLU A 99 5.63 -14.47 -3.03
C GLU A 99 6.23 -14.71 -4.43
N PRO A 100 5.47 -15.31 -5.35
CA PRO A 100 5.91 -15.47 -6.73
C PRO A 100 6.11 -14.09 -7.39
N PRO A 101 6.93 -14.01 -8.45
CA PRO A 101 7.07 -12.77 -9.22
C PRO A 101 5.70 -12.25 -9.67
N SER A 102 5.50 -10.95 -9.50
CA SER A 102 4.27 -10.28 -9.87
C SER A 102 4.48 -9.44 -11.13
N ARG A 103 3.38 -9.07 -11.78
CA ARG A 103 3.39 -8.23 -12.99
C ARG A 103 2.48 -7.05 -12.74
N ILE A 104 3.04 -5.86 -12.82
CA ILE A 104 2.33 -4.62 -12.53
C ILE A 104 2.49 -3.61 -13.66
N ARG A 105 1.46 -2.81 -13.88
CA ARG A 105 1.50 -1.63 -14.75
C ARG A 105 1.09 -0.41 -13.95
N LEU A 106 1.78 0.70 -14.16
CA LEU A 106 1.47 1.98 -13.53
C LEU A 106 0.82 2.92 -14.56
N ILE A 107 -0.17 3.67 -14.08
CA ILE A 107 -0.85 4.72 -14.87
C ILE A 107 -0.71 6.03 -14.10
N SER A 108 -0.15 7.03 -14.75
CA SER A 108 0.02 8.38 -14.20
C SER A 108 -0.56 9.40 -15.18
N GLY A 109 -1.73 9.94 -14.87
CA GLY A 109 -2.49 10.75 -15.80
C GLY A 109 -2.81 9.99 -17.09
N THR A 110 -2.31 10.48 -18.23
CA THR A 110 -2.47 9.83 -19.54
C THR A 110 -1.36 8.85 -19.87
N TYR A 111 -0.34 8.73 -19.03
CA TYR A 111 0.79 7.82 -19.26
C TYR A 111 0.48 6.41 -18.76
N TYR A 112 0.72 5.42 -19.63
CA TYR A 112 0.66 4.00 -19.34
C TYR A 112 2.06 3.41 -19.41
N SER A 113 2.57 2.90 -18.29
CA SER A 113 3.87 2.26 -18.27
C SER A 113 3.88 0.94 -19.07
N PRO A 114 5.05 0.41 -19.44
CA PRO A 114 5.15 -1.00 -19.76
C PRO A 114 4.69 -1.86 -18.56
N VAL A 115 4.49 -3.15 -18.80
CA VAL A 115 4.29 -4.11 -17.71
C VAL A 115 5.66 -4.43 -17.12
N PHE A 116 5.81 -4.18 -15.83
CA PHE A 116 7.02 -4.50 -15.09
C PHE A 116 6.89 -5.88 -14.46
N GLU A 117 7.92 -6.70 -14.60
CA GLU A 117 8.06 -7.91 -13.81
C GLU A 117 8.74 -7.55 -12.48
N VAL A 118 8.07 -7.86 -11.39
CA VAL A 118 8.47 -7.48 -10.04
C VAL A 118 8.83 -8.74 -9.27
N SER A 119 10.02 -8.75 -8.71
CA SER A 119 10.56 -9.85 -7.90
C SER A 119 10.92 -9.34 -6.50
N ALA A 120 11.55 -10.20 -5.69
CA ALA A 120 12.11 -9.80 -4.40
C ALA A 120 13.25 -8.77 -4.52
N THR A 121 13.87 -8.67 -5.72
CA THR A 121 14.85 -7.62 -6.00
C THR A 121 14.11 -6.36 -6.44
N PRO A 122 14.29 -5.21 -5.76
CA PRO A 122 13.64 -3.97 -6.14
C PRO A 122 14.01 -3.52 -7.56
N VAL A 123 13.02 -3.15 -8.36
CA VAL A 123 13.18 -2.56 -9.68
C VAL A 123 12.81 -1.09 -9.60
N ARG A 124 13.77 -0.20 -9.90
CA ARG A 124 13.55 1.25 -9.92
C ARG A 124 13.12 1.68 -11.32
N VAL A 125 11.96 2.33 -11.40
CA VAL A 125 11.36 2.78 -12.67
C VAL A 125 10.95 4.23 -12.57
N ALA A 126 10.94 4.93 -13.70
CA ALA A 126 10.48 6.30 -13.77
C ALA A 126 9.05 6.38 -14.31
N ILE A 127 8.28 7.30 -13.76
CA ILE A 127 6.94 7.65 -14.21
C ILE A 127 6.84 9.18 -14.33
N PRO A 128 6.06 9.73 -15.28
CA PRO A 128 5.76 11.15 -15.28
C PRO A 128 4.88 11.52 -14.09
N PHE A 129 4.99 12.71 -13.59
CA PHE A 129 4.02 13.23 -12.64
C PHE A 129 2.64 13.33 -13.30
N PRO A 130 1.54 13.05 -12.57
CA PRO A 130 0.20 13.29 -13.08
C PRO A 130 -0.01 14.78 -13.36
N ALA A 131 -0.56 15.10 -14.52
CA ALA A 131 -0.96 16.48 -14.82
C ALA A 131 -2.27 16.84 -14.09
N PRO A 132 -2.49 18.12 -13.74
CA PRO A 132 -1.63 19.29 -13.90
C PRO A 132 -0.53 19.36 -12.81
N TYR A 133 0.70 19.64 -13.26
CA TYR A 133 1.90 19.56 -12.37
C TYR A 133 1.94 20.65 -11.31
N GLU A 134 1.31 21.79 -11.58
CA GLU A 134 1.28 22.97 -10.70
C GLU A 134 0.47 22.75 -9.44
N THR A 135 -0.43 21.76 -9.45
CA THR A 135 -1.30 21.48 -8.30
C THR A 135 -0.56 20.80 -7.16
N GLY A 136 0.61 20.20 -7.43
CA GLY A 136 1.34 19.41 -6.44
C GLY A 136 0.58 18.16 -5.98
N ARG A 137 -0.50 17.79 -6.68
CA ARG A 137 -1.35 16.66 -6.31
C ARG A 137 -1.95 16.00 -7.54
N GLY A 138 -2.00 14.67 -7.52
CA GLY A 138 -2.59 13.88 -8.59
C GLY A 138 -2.92 12.47 -8.15
N THR A 139 -3.14 11.59 -9.12
CA THR A 139 -3.46 10.19 -8.86
C THR A 139 -2.50 9.27 -9.62
N LEU A 140 -2.02 8.26 -8.91
CA LEU A 140 -1.28 7.14 -9.48
C LEU A 140 -2.17 5.90 -9.37
N THR A 141 -2.33 5.18 -10.47
CA THR A 141 -3.07 3.93 -10.50
C THR A 141 -2.12 2.78 -10.77
N ALA A 142 -2.24 1.74 -9.98
CA ALA A 142 -1.57 0.47 -10.22
C ALA A 142 -2.59 -0.52 -10.77
N LEU A 143 -2.24 -1.17 -11.88
CA LEU A 143 -2.96 -2.31 -12.42
C LEU A 143 -2.14 -3.55 -12.11
N ASP A 144 -2.71 -4.43 -11.31
CA ASP A 144 -2.15 -5.75 -11.12
C ASP A 144 -2.47 -6.62 -12.34
N VAL A 145 -1.43 -7.20 -12.90
CA VAL A 145 -1.52 -8.14 -14.03
C VAL A 145 -1.30 -9.57 -13.54
N GLY A 146 -0.84 -9.76 -12.32
CA GLY A 146 -0.65 -11.06 -11.68
C GLY A 146 0.30 -10.97 -10.49
N GLY A 147 -0.20 -11.27 -9.28
CA GLY A 147 0.55 -11.28 -8.02
C GLY A 147 0.32 -10.06 -7.14
N SER A 148 1.23 -9.84 -6.22
CA SER A 148 1.20 -8.70 -5.31
C SER A 148 2.51 -7.93 -5.36
N ALA A 149 2.46 -6.62 -5.22
CA ALA A 149 3.64 -5.77 -5.26
C ALA A 149 3.58 -4.68 -4.18
N THR A 150 4.74 -4.26 -3.73
CA THR A 150 4.91 -3.06 -2.92
C THR A 150 5.55 -1.97 -3.78
N ILE A 151 4.92 -0.83 -3.81
CA ILE A 151 5.39 0.36 -4.49
C ILE A 151 6.01 1.26 -3.44
N SER A 152 7.30 1.56 -3.57
CA SER A 152 8.03 2.40 -2.62
C SER A 152 7.72 3.87 -2.85
N LEU A 153 6.65 4.31 -2.21
CA LEU A 153 6.29 5.71 -2.02
C LEU A 153 6.43 6.06 -0.53
N LEU A 154 6.21 7.29 -0.16
CA LEU A 154 6.18 7.72 1.23
C LEU A 154 4.76 8.17 1.62
N PRO A 155 4.00 7.37 2.38
CA PRO A 155 4.27 6.00 2.82
C PRO A 155 4.19 4.95 1.70
N THR A 156 4.76 3.78 1.93
CA THR A 156 4.74 2.66 0.97
C THR A 156 3.31 2.23 0.62
N TRP A 157 3.12 1.85 -0.64
CA TRP A 157 1.83 1.41 -1.15
C TRP A 157 1.88 -0.07 -1.57
N ARG A 158 1.08 -0.90 -0.90
CA ARG A 158 0.91 -2.31 -1.27
C ARG A 158 -0.25 -2.46 -2.23
N VAL A 159 -0.03 -3.21 -3.29
CA VAL A 159 -1.01 -3.60 -4.29
C VAL A 159 -1.16 -5.10 -4.23
N SER A 160 -2.39 -5.58 -4.12
CA SER A 160 -2.72 -6.99 -4.03
C SER A 160 -3.36 -7.47 -5.34
N ALA A 161 -3.08 -8.72 -5.73
CA ALA A 161 -3.70 -9.38 -6.87
C ALA A 161 -5.24 -9.38 -6.82
N GLN A 162 -5.80 -9.35 -5.62
CA GLN A 162 -7.25 -9.36 -5.42
C GLN A 162 -7.91 -8.03 -5.78
N ASP A 163 -7.14 -6.95 -5.77
CA ASP A 163 -7.65 -5.59 -5.98
C ASP A 163 -7.75 -5.22 -7.47
N GLY A 164 -7.05 -5.95 -8.35
CA GLY A 164 -7.02 -5.76 -9.80
C GLY A 164 -6.55 -4.37 -10.23
N ARG A 165 -7.24 -3.34 -9.79
CA ARG A 165 -6.94 -1.93 -10.04
C ARG A 165 -7.08 -1.14 -8.76
N THR A 166 -5.99 -0.54 -8.31
CA THR A 166 -5.99 0.36 -7.15
C THR A 166 -5.46 1.73 -7.53
N THR A 167 -6.02 2.76 -6.93
CA THR A 167 -5.63 4.16 -7.16
C THR A 167 -5.26 4.81 -5.85
N ARG A 168 -4.16 5.58 -5.86
CA ARG A 168 -3.67 6.33 -4.73
C ARG A 168 -3.48 7.80 -5.09
N VAL A 169 -3.80 8.69 -4.17
CA VAL A 169 -3.47 10.09 -4.30
C VAL A 169 -1.99 10.26 -4.04
N VAL A 170 -1.32 11.00 -4.91
CA VAL A 170 0.10 11.32 -4.78
C VAL A 170 0.29 12.83 -4.72
N THR A 171 1.30 13.25 -3.97
CA THR A 171 1.68 14.65 -3.78
C THR A 171 3.14 14.84 -4.15
N TRP A 172 3.49 16.08 -4.49
CA TRP A 172 4.84 16.51 -4.80
C TRP A 172 4.98 18.02 -4.58
N HIS A 173 6.21 18.50 -4.56
CA HIS A 173 6.42 19.96 -4.57
C HIS A 173 6.01 20.53 -5.93
N PRO A 174 5.10 21.51 -5.97
CA PRO A 174 4.65 22.11 -7.23
C PRO A 174 5.84 22.64 -8.04
N VAL A 175 5.96 22.17 -9.27
CA VAL A 175 6.98 22.66 -10.18
C VAL A 175 6.50 23.99 -10.74
N LYS A 176 7.12 25.09 -10.28
CA LYS A 176 6.79 26.43 -10.72
C LYS A 176 7.19 26.59 -12.19
N ASN A 177 6.31 27.16 -12.99
CA ASN A 177 6.49 27.57 -14.40
C ASN A 177 6.48 26.45 -15.46
N CYS A 178 5.91 25.29 -15.17
CA CYS A 178 5.70 24.25 -16.18
C CYS A 178 4.27 24.26 -16.75
N SER A 179 3.65 25.42 -16.84
CA SER A 179 2.35 25.54 -17.50
C SER A 179 2.53 25.19 -18.99
N PRO A 180 1.75 24.24 -19.54
CA PRO A 180 1.76 24.03 -20.99
C PRO A 180 1.34 25.35 -21.62
N ARG A 181 2.20 25.91 -22.46
CA ARG A 181 1.78 27.05 -23.29
C ARG A 181 0.63 26.53 -24.15
N ASN A 182 -0.57 27.04 -23.91
CA ASN A 182 -1.76 26.72 -24.70
C ASN A 182 -1.44 27.10 -26.16
N GLU A 183 -1.17 26.09 -26.98
CA GLU A 183 -1.18 26.20 -28.43
C GLU A 183 -2.60 25.98 -28.94
#